data_34ab1f1bc8a640a0d0e7395b48c08b15
#
_entry.id   34ab1f1bc8a640a0d0e7395b48c08b15
#
_cell.length_a   1.000
_cell.length_b   1.000
_cell.length_c   1.000
_cell.angle_alpha   90.00
_cell.angle_beta   90.00
_cell.angle_gamma   90.00
#
_symmetry.space_group_name_H-M   'P 1'
#
loop_
_entity.id
_entity.type
_entity.pdbx_description
1 polymer ?
#
loop_
_entity_poly.entity_id
_entity_poly.type
_entity_poly.pdbx_seq_one_letter_code
_entity_poly.pdbx_strand_id
1 'polypeptide(L)'
;MDNNEKYYLVDTNTLISNPYVLEQYKSVISSHVLREIEHLELTRKSDRQLQYEIRQAKNAIDDNEHIHVNLKDYSFDLSDEWDKSYVDNILIQVCVENGYGLITNDKLLRDKAKLYDIEIIRPNKKADYIEHKGFKIIEIDEVSHIENLINETNNTYDLMINEYAVINDSNDGELLDIVKWNGDLTISLKDSKGKLGQEITSEHFGTISPKDEYQVMAIDSILNNQVTVLRGSAGSGKSLLTLSTAWQLVESEGYKLVIFCNPQEVKNSASMGFYKGTKLEKILQSIGTLISKFGDEFTIEQFIEEGKLELQTFANLRGYETGDNKVITWCIESQNLNVELTRLAGQRLGENTKWILDGDFHTQIDAEIYETDNGMKRLSEVLRGTDLYGEIELQNVYRSRLAKMLDAM
;
A
#
# COMPACT_ATOMS: atom_id res chain seq x y z
N MET A 1 -25.52 16.13 33.73
CA MET A 1 -24.39 16.68 32.92
C MET A 1 -24.63 16.21 31.53
N ASP A 2 -25.25 17.06 30.71
CA ASP A 2 -25.69 16.71 29.37
C ASP A 2 -24.47 16.58 28.47
N ASN A 3 -24.18 15.36 28.01
CA ASN A 3 -23.35 15.15 26.84
C ASN A 3 -24.15 15.64 25.63
N ASN A 4 -24.02 16.93 25.33
CA ASN A 4 -24.53 17.50 24.07
C ASN A 4 -23.61 16.99 22.95
N GLU A 5 -23.85 15.78 22.47
CA GLU A 5 -23.13 15.20 21.35
C GLU A 5 -23.50 16.01 20.09
N LYS A 6 -22.54 16.77 19.59
CA LYS A 6 -22.73 17.68 18.47
C LYS A 6 -22.78 16.92 17.15
N TYR A 7 -23.70 17.30 16.28
CA TYR A 7 -23.79 16.81 14.90
C TYR A 7 -23.07 17.73 13.93
N TYR A 8 -22.57 17.16 12.84
CA TYR A 8 -21.80 17.86 11.83
C TYR A 8 -22.39 17.63 10.44
N LEU A 9 -22.69 18.71 9.73
CA LEU A 9 -23.11 18.66 8.34
C LEU A 9 -21.90 18.39 7.46
N VAL A 10 -22.00 17.41 6.56
CA VAL A 10 -20.88 16.98 5.71
C VAL A 10 -21.08 17.54 4.29
N ASP A 11 -20.04 18.16 3.77
CA ASP A 11 -19.97 18.64 2.39
C ASP A 11 -19.71 17.49 1.40
N THR A 12 -20.29 17.57 0.18
CA THR A 12 -20.24 16.49 -0.83
C THR A 12 -18.83 16.11 -1.22
N ASN A 13 -18.01 17.09 -1.61
CA ASN A 13 -16.64 16.84 -2.05
C ASN A 13 -15.80 16.22 -0.93
N THR A 14 -16.06 16.64 0.30
CA THR A 14 -15.40 16.09 1.48
C THR A 14 -15.84 14.67 1.76
N LEU A 15 -17.13 14.35 1.63
CA LEU A 15 -17.62 12.99 1.80
C LEU A 15 -17.08 12.03 0.74
N ILE A 16 -17.04 12.45 -0.52
CA ILE A 16 -16.50 11.64 -1.61
C ILE A 16 -15.01 11.35 -1.39
N SER A 17 -14.23 12.35 -0.99
CA SER A 17 -12.77 12.19 -0.78
C SER A 17 -12.41 11.54 0.55
N ASN A 18 -13.30 11.61 1.57
CA ASN A 18 -13.03 11.14 2.92
C ASN A 18 -14.28 10.49 3.56
N PRO A 19 -14.78 9.36 3.04
CA PRO A 19 -16.03 8.75 3.51
C PRO A 19 -15.98 8.29 4.98
N TYR A 20 -14.80 8.00 5.52
CA TYR A 20 -14.59 7.60 6.91
C TYR A 20 -14.98 8.67 7.95
N VAL A 21 -15.25 9.92 7.53
CA VAL A 21 -15.75 10.95 8.46
C VAL A 21 -17.08 10.55 9.10
N LEU A 22 -17.86 9.69 8.44
CA LEU A 22 -19.12 9.17 8.98
C LEU A 22 -18.91 8.18 10.13
N GLU A 23 -17.76 7.52 10.20
CA GLU A 23 -17.38 6.65 11.32
C GLU A 23 -16.88 7.44 12.53
N GLN A 24 -16.28 8.61 12.28
CA GLN A 24 -15.62 9.40 13.31
C GLN A 24 -16.53 10.44 13.97
N TYR A 25 -17.55 10.91 13.26
CA TYR A 25 -18.40 12.00 13.69
C TYR A 25 -19.88 11.68 13.52
N LYS A 26 -20.71 12.15 14.45
CA LYS A 26 -22.16 12.16 14.27
C LYS A 26 -22.53 13.09 13.12
N SER A 27 -22.91 12.51 12.01
CA SER A 27 -22.99 13.20 10.73
C SER A 27 -24.41 13.53 10.31
N VAL A 28 -24.53 14.61 9.57
CA VAL A 28 -25.75 15.07 8.89
C VAL A 28 -25.50 15.08 7.40
N ILE A 29 -26.33 14.36 6.65
CA ILE A 29 -26.28 14.27 5.20
C ILE A 29 -27.44 15.07 4.61
N SER A 30 -27.10 16.06 3.77
CA SER A 30 -28.14 16.85 3.10
C SER A 30 -28.66 16.19 1.83
N SER A 31 -29.87 16.54 1.44
CA SER A 31 -30.46 16.11 0.16
C SER A 31 -29.65 16.58 -1.06
N HIS A 32 -28.82 17.61 -0.91
CA HIS A 32 -27.89 18.06 -1.95
C HIS A 32 -26.76 17.06 -2.16
N VAL A 33 -26.15 16.59 -1.09
CA VAL A 33 -25.09 15.56 -1.14
C VAL A 33 -25.54 14.37 -1.94
N LEU A 34 -26.73 13.83 -1.64
CA LEU A 34 -27.26 12.66 -2.34
C LEU A 34 -27.48 12.92 -3.84
N ARG A 35 -28.05 14.09 -4.18
CA ARG A 35 -28.27 14.47 -5.60
C ARG A 35 -26.98 14.71 -6.36
N GLU A 36 -25.98 15.29 -5.71
CA GLU A 36 -24.69 15.57 -6.34
C GLU A 36 -23.90 14.27 -6.58
N ILE A 37 -23.92 13.35 -5.62
CA ILE A 37 -23.36 12.01 -5.78
C ILE A 37 -24.01 11.28 -6.96
N GLU A 38 -25.36 11.28 -7.05
CA GLU A 38 -26.07 10.68 -8.17
C GLU A 38 -25.74 11.34 -9.51
N HIS A 39 -25.67 12.68 -9.53
CA HIS A 39 -25.32 13.43 -10.73
C HIS A 39 -23.89 13.12 -11.22
N LEU A 40 -22.92 13.07 -10.33
CA LEU A 40 -21.53 12.74 -10.64
C LEU A 40 -21.40 11.28 -11.13
N GLU A 41 -22.10 10.34 -10.52
CA GLU A 41 -22.15 8.94 -10.94
C GLU A 41 -22.67 8.81 -12.39
N LEU A 42 -23.70 9.56 -12.75
CA LEU A 42 -24.32 9.50 -14.08
C LEU A 42 -23.52 10.25 -15.16
N THR A 43 -22.91 11.36 -14.83
CA THR A 43 -22.26 12.27 -15.79
C THR A 43 -20.78 11.99 -16.00
N ARG A 44 -20.10 11.42 -15.00
CA ARG A 44 -18.66 11.15 -15.00
C ARG A 44 -18.31 9.66 -15.08
N LYS A 45 -19.05 8.90 -15.87
CA LYS A 45 -18.88 7.42 -16.00
C LYS A 45 -17.50 6.98 -16.48
N SER A 46 -16.79 7.83 -17.22
CA SER A 46 -15.45 7.53 -17.70
C SER A 46 -14.35 7.75 -16.67
N ASP A 47 -14.65 8.50 -15.61
CA ASP A 47 -13.73 8.78 -14.52
C ASP A 47 -13.76 7.63 -13.50
N ARG A 48 -12.88 6.67 -13.67
CA ARG A 48 -12.85 5.44 -12.85
C ARG A 48 -12.53 5.71 -11.39
N GLN A 49 -11.68 6.69 -11.12
CA GLN A 49 -11.32 7.06 -9.75
C GLN A 49 -12.52 7.68 -9.03
N LEU A 50 -13.17 8.68 -9.62
CA LEU A 50 -14.36 9.29 -9.07
C LEU A 50 -15.49 8.26 -8.87
N GLN A 51 -15.68 7.32 -9.81
CA GLN A 51 -16.66 6.24 -9.66
C GLN A 51 -16.34 5.30 -8.47
N TYR A 52 -15.07 5.06 -8.20
CA TYR A 52 -14.64 4.30 -7.02
C TYR A 52 -14.92 5.07 -5.73
N GLU A 53 -14.52 6.34 -5.66
CA GLU A 53 -14.74 7.21 -4.49
C GLU A 53 -16.24 7.38 -4.18
N ILE A 54 -17.07 7.55 -5.22
CA ILE A 54 -18.53 7.60 -5.09
C ILE A 54 -19.06 6.30 -4.46
N ARG A 55 -18.60 5.13 -4.91
CA ARG A 55 -19.03 3.86 -4.29
C ARG A 55 -18.63 3.78 -2.82
N GLN A 56 -17.42 4.22 -2.47
CA GLN A 56 -16.98 4.25 -1.07
C GLN A 56 -17.85 5.20 -0.22
N ALA A 57 -18.17 6.39 -0.75
CA ALA A 57 -19.06 7.32 -0.07
C ALA A 57 -20.48 6.75 0.12
N LYS A 58 -21.03 6.06 -0.87
CA LYS A 58 -22.35 5.38 -0.79
C LYS A 58 -22.34 4.27 0.26
N ASN A 59 -21.31 3.42 0.27
CA ASN A 59 -21.17 2.38 1.28
C ASN A 59 -21.06 2.99 2.69
N ALA A 60 -20.27 4.05 2.86
CA ALA A 60 -20.16 4.71 4.15
C ALA A 60 -21.48 5.33 4.62
N ILE A 61 -22.31 5.85 3.70
CA ILE A 61 -23.66 6.32 4.03
C ILE A 61 -24.55 5.14 4.48
N ASP A 62 -24.48 4.00 3.81
CA ASP A 62 -25.29 2.82 4.14
C ASP A 62 -24.84 2.17 5.46
N ASP A 63 -23.53 2.17 5.76
CA ASP A 63 -22.96 1.46 6.92
C ASP A 63 -22.99 2.27 8.22
N ASN A 64 -23.22 3.60 8.17
CA ASN A 64 -23.13 4.48 9.33
C ASN A 64 -24.45 5.21 9.64
N GLU A 65 -24.74 5.37 10.93
CA GLU A 65 -25.89 6.16 11.38
C GLU A 65 -25.67 7.66 11.12
N HIS A 66 -26.67 8.32 10.51
CA HIS A 66 -26.63 9.76 10.23
C HIS A 66 -28.02 10.37 10.19
N ILE A 67 -28.09 11.70 10.25
CA ILE A 67 -29.35 12.46 10.11
C ILE A 67 -29.46 12.97 8.68
N HIS A 68 -30.67 12.85 8.12
CA HIS A 68 -30.98 13.47 6.83
C HIS A 68 -31.61 14.85 6.98
N VAL A 69 -31.16 15.80 6.16
CA VAL A 69 -31.72 17.15 6.08
C VAL A 69 -32.10 17.47 4.63
N ASN A 70 -33.34 17.93 4.43
CA ASN A 70 -33.79 18.36 3.12
C ASN A 70 -33.52 19.86 2.93
N LEU A 71 -32.60 20.22 2.03
CA LEU A 71 -32.25 21.63 1.80
C LEU A 71 -33.39 22.49 1.26
N LYS A 72 -34.48 21.88 0.73
CA LYS A 72 -35.64 22.63 0.27
C LYS A 72 -36.40 23.32 1.42
N ASP A 73 -36.20 22.86 2.64
CA ASP A 73 -36.87 23.38 3.84
C ASP A 73 -36.16 24.63 4.41
N TYR A 74 -35.04 25.03 3.78
CA TYR A 74 -34.20 26.15 4.22
C TYR A 74 -34.03 27.18 3.10
N SER A 75 -33.95 28.44 3.52
CA SER A 75 -33.59 29.60 2.68
C SER A 75 -32.47 30.36 3.37
N PHE A 76 -31.54 30.95 2.60
CA PHE A 76 -30.48 31.74 3.19
C PHE A 76 -30.96 33.14 3.53
N ASP A 77 -31.06 33.45 4.82
CA ASP A 77 -31.56 34.70 5.33
C ASP A 77 -30.58 35.44 6.28
N LEU A 78 -29.34 34.91 6.43
CA LEU A 78 -28.34 35.47 7.34
C LEU A 78 -27.68 36.76 6.82
N SER A 79 -27.69 36.99 5.51
CA SER A 79 -27.15 38.20 4.89
C SER A 79 -27.76 38.40 3.50
N ASP A 80 -28.03 39.69 3.15
CA ASP A 80 -28.49 40.06 1.81
C ASP A 80 -27.34 40.28 0.81
N GLU A 81 -26.08 40.21 1.26
CA GLU A 81 -24.89 40.36 0.40
C GLU A 81 -24.56 39.10 -0.40
N TRP A 82 -25.16 37.99 -0.07
CA TRP A 82 -24.83 36.68 -0.63
C TRP A 82 -26.02 36.10 -1.39
N ASP A 83 -25.73 35.36 -2.45
CA ASP A 83 -26.74 34.68 -3.26
C ASP A 83 -27.53 33.68 -2.41
N LYS A 84 -28.85 33.92 -2.29
CA LYS A 84 -29.76 33.06 -1.49
C LYS A 84 -29.99 31.69 -2.06
N SER A 85 -29.69 31.49 -3.34
CA SER A 85 -29.83 30.19 -4.04
C SER A 85 -28.55 29.35 -4.03
N TYR A 86 -27.42 29.93 -3.62
CA TYR A 86 -26.14 29.23 -3.63
C TYR A 86 -26.07 28.19 -2.51
N VAL A 87 -25.82 26.94 -2.86
CA VAL A 87 -25.92 25.79 -1.96
C VAL A 87 -25.07 25.93 -0.70
N ASP A 88 -23.84 26.39 -0.81
CA ASP A 88 -22.95 26.59 0.34
C ASP A 88 -23.55 27.53 1.37
N ASN A 89 -24.28 28.60 0.92
CA ASN A 89 -24.92 29.54 1.81
C ASN A 89 -26.10 28.85 2.54
N ILE A 90 -26.84 27.97 1.86
CA ILE A 90 -27.90 27.17 2.48
C ILE A 90 -27.33 26.17 3.50
N LEU A 91 -26.18 25.57 3.22
CA LEU A 91 -25.49 24.69 4.18
C LEU A 91 -25.11 25.46 5.46
N ILE A 92 -24.63 26.70 5.33
CA ILE A 92 -24.36 27.60 6.48
C ILE A 92 -25.64 27.90 7.27
N GLN A 93 -26.75 28.19 6.58
CA GLN A 93 -28.05 28.42 7.22
C GLN A 93 -28.48 27.20 8.04
N VAL A 94 -28.38 25.99 7.47
CA VAL A 94 -28.70 24.74 8.15
C VAL A 94 -27.86 24.57 9.42
N CYS A 95 -26.57 24.87 9.35
CA CYS A 95 -25.69 24.75 10.50
C CYS A 95 -26.09 25.76 11.61
N VAL A 96 -26.39 27.00 11.26
CA VAL A 96 -26.77 28.04 12.24
C VAL A 96 -28.09 27.71 12.90
N GLU A 97 -29.13 27.36 12.12
CA GLU A 97 -30.47 27.07 12.66
C GLU A 97 -30.52 25.86 13.58
N ASN A 98 -29.70 24.81 13.28
CA ASN A 98 -29.74 23.57 14.04
C ASN A 98 -28.59 23.43 15.04
N GLY A 99 -27.68 24.40 15.08
CA GLY A 99 -26.49 24.30 15.94
C GLY A 99 -25.48 23.23 15.50
N TYR A 100 -25.50 22.85 14.21
CA TYR A 100 -24.57 21.87 13.68
C TYR A 100 -23.19 22.47 13.45
N GLY A 101 -22.15 21.66 13.57
CA GLY A 101 -20.84 21.95 13.00
C GLY A 101 -20.81 21.64 11.49
N LEU A 102 -19.69 21.92 10.85
CA LEU A 102 -19.47 21.69 9.43
C LEU A 102 -18.19 20.88 9.20
N ILE A 103 -18.28 19.82 8.41
CA ILE A 103 -17.10 19.04 7.95
C ILE A 103 -16.87 19.37 6.48
N THR A 104 -15.81 20.13 6.17
CA THR A 104 -15.49 20.51 4.80
C THR A 104 -14.00 20.79 4.59
N ASN A 105 -13.50 20.38 3.42
CA ASN A 105 -12.19 20.74 2.89
C ASN A 105 -12.25 22.00 2.01
N ASP A 106 -13.43 22.47 1.62
CA ASP A 106 -13.58 23.70 0.83
C ASP A 106 -13.14 24.93 1.62
N LYS A 107 -12.17 25.66 1.06
CA LYS A 107 -11.60 26.84 1.73
C LYS A 107 -12.62 27.97 1.85
N LEU A 108 -13.38 28.23 0.78
CA LEU A 108 -14.33 29.34 0.77
C LEU A 108 -15.50 29.07 1.71
N LEU A 109 -16.03 27.85 1.68
CA LEU A 109 -17.11 27.43 2.58
C LEU A 109 -16.68 27.52 4.05
N ARG A 110 -15.43 27.13 4.38
CA ARG A 110 -14.88 27.30 5.74
C ARG A 110 -14.77 28.76 6.16
N ASP A 111 -14.25 29.62 5.27
CA ASP A 111 -14.09 31.04 5.61
C ASP A 111 -15.45 31.73 5.79
N LYS A 112 -16.47 31.35 5.02
CA LYS A 112 -17.85 31.76 5.24
C LYS A 112 -18.41 31.25 6.57
N ALA A 113 -18.23 29.98 6.90
CA ALA A 113 -18.73 29.36 8.13
C ALA A 113 -18.17 30.04 9.39
N LYS A 114 -16.91 30.52 9.36
CA LYS A 114 -16.30 31.27 10.45
C LYS A 114 -17.02 32.60 10.74
N LEU A 115 -17.61 33.23 9.74
CA LEU A 115 -18.35 34.49 9.93
C LEU A 115 -19.62 34.31 10.78
N TYR A 116 -20.09 33.10 10.91
CA TYR A 116 -21.29 32.71 11.65
C TYR A 116 -20.99 31.84 12.87
N ASP A 117 -19.75 31.83 13.36
CA ASP A 117 -19.29 31.10 14.53
C ASP A 117 -19.57 29.58 14.45
N ILE A 118 -19.63 29.01 13.24
CA ILE A 118 -19.81 27.54 13.04
C ILE A 118 -18.51 26.84 13.34
N GLU A 119 -18.58 25.82 14.19
CA GLU A 119 -17.45 24.93 14.41
C GLU A 119 -17.12 24.12 13.14
N ILE A 120 -15.85 24.14 12.75
CA ILE A 120 -15.39 23.53 11.50
C ILE A 120 -14.45 22.39 11.81
N ILE A 121 -14.76 21.21 11.26
CA ILE A 121 -13.83 20.08 11.19
C ILE A 121 -13.25 20.06 9.79
N ARG A 122 -11.95 20.05 9.75
CA ARG A 122 -11.18 19.76 8.54
C ARG A 122 -10.71 18.31 8.65
N PRO A 123 -11.35 17.38 7.91
CA PRO A 123 -10.87 16.00 7.97
C PRO A 123 -9.44 15.96 7.45
N ASN A 124 -8.55 15.41 8.24
CA ASN A 124 -7.24 15.06 7.74
C ASN A 124 -7.45 14.09 6.57
N LYS A 125 -6.63 14.21 5.53
CA LYS A 125 -6.61 13.16 4.51
C LYS A 125 -6.46 11.83 5.22
N LYS A 126 -7.45 10.92 5.06
CA LYS A 126 -7.54 9.59 5.69
C LYS A 126 -6.84 9.51 7.04
N ALA A 127 -7.55 9.14 8.09
CA ALA A 127 -6.91 8.69 9.33
C ALA A 127 -5.76 7.77 8.89
N ASP A 128 -4.55 8.13 9.29
CA ASP A 128 -3.34 7.49 8.78
C ASP A 128 -3.59 5.98 8.79
N TYR A 129 -3.62 5.39 7.60
CA TYR A 129 -3.44 3.97 7.44
C TYR A 129 -2.24 3.65 8.31
N ILE A 130 -2.46 2.97 9.45
CA ILE A 130 -1.35 2.56 10.31
C ILE A 130 -0.55 1.61 9.45
N GLU A 131 0.51 2.14 8.92
CA GLU A 131 1.34 1.48 7.95
C GLU A 131 2.00 0.30 8.65
N HIS A 132 1.55 -0.89 8.28
CA HIS A 132 2.15 -2.10 8.82
C HIS A 132 3.53 -2.27 8.19
N LYS A 133 4.59 -2.17 8.99
CA LYS A 133 5.98 -2.29 8.50
C LYS A 133 6.45 -3.73 8.35
N GLY A 134 5.69 -4.67 8.91
CA GLY A 134 6.04 -6.08 8.96
C GLY A 134 6.92 -6.44 10.16
N PHE A 135 7.29 -5.47 10.98
CA PHE A 135 8.11 -5.68 12.17
C PHE A 135 7.82 -4.65 13.27
N LYS A 136 8.16 -5.03 14.50
CA LYS A 136 8.25 -4.14 15.68
C LYS A 136 9.70 -4.04 16.13
N ILE A 137 10.08 -2.90 16.71
CA ILE A 137 11.38 -2.73 17.37
C ILE A 137 11.13 -2.86 18.86
N ILE A 138 11.84 -3.76 19.51
CA ILE A 138 11.72 -4.08 20.93
C ILE A 138 13.06 -3.84 21.60
N GLU A 139 13.07 -3.04 22.65
CA GLU A 139 14.25 -2.80 23.48
C GLU A 139 14.13 -3.62 24.76
N ILE A 140 15.19 -4.35 25.12
CA ILE A 140 15.25 -5.16 26.33
C ILE A 140 16.50 -4.85 27.16
N ASP A 141 16.37 -4.94 28.50
CA ASP A 141 17.48 -4.61 29.42
C ASP A 141 18.36 -5.83 29.74
N GLU A 142 17.86 -7.05 29.55
CA GLU A 142 18.55 -8.28 29.90
C GLU A 142 18.51 -9.30 28.77
N VAL A 143 19.70 -9.72 28.31
CA VAL A 143 19.86 -10.74 27.24
C VAL A 143 19.24 -12.09 27.64
N SER A 144 19.17 -12.40 28.94
CA SER A 144 18.53 -13.62 29.47
C SER A 144 17.04 -13.75 29.08
N HIS A 145 16.37 -12.65 28.78
CA HIS A 145 14.98 -12.69 28.32
C HIS A 145 14.83 -13.27 26.92
N ILE A 146 15.86 -13.20 26.06
CA ILE A 146 15.78 -13.72 24.69
C ILE A 146 15.70 -15.25 24.69
N GLU A 147 16.48 -15.95 25.53
CA GLU A 147 16.49 -17.40 25.59
C GLU A 147 15.13 -17.96 26.00
N ASN A 148 14.38 -17.20 26.79
CA ASN A 148 13.04 -17.58 27.22
C ASN A 148 11.95 -17.32 26.18
N LEU A 149 12.24 -16.53 25.13
CA LEU A 149 11.27 -16.14 24.10
C LEU A 149 11.31 -17.03 22.87
N ILE A 150 12.45 -17.68 22.63
CA ILE A 150 12.63 -18.57 21.49
C ILE A 150 11.96 -19.92 21.79
N ASN A 151 11.17 -20.40 20.84
CA ASN A 151 10.35 -21.62 20.95
C ASN A 151 9.20 -21.52 21.98
N GLU A 152 8.86 -20.33 22.47
CA GLU A 152 7.67 -20.14 23.29
C GLU A 152 6.40 -20.12 22.44
N THR A 153 5.36 -20.79 22.99
CA THR A 153 4.00 -20.75 22.43
C THR A 153 3.24 -19.48 22.82
N ASN A 154 3.84 -18.65 23.65
CA ASN A 154 3.27 -17.37 24.07
C ASN A 154 3.77 -16.24 23.16
N ASN A 155 2.87 -15.56 22.50
CA ASN A 155 3.18 -14.41 21.65
C ASN A 155 3.42 -13.15 22.51
N THR A 156 4.55 -13.12 23.20
CA THR A 156 4.88 -12.08 24.20
C THR A 156 4.88 -10.66 23.62
N TYR A 157 5.19 -10.50 22.33
CA TYR A 157 5.25 -9.20 21.68
C TYR A 157 3.98 -8.85 20.90
N ASP A 158 2.93 -9.64 21.02
CA ASP A 158 1.69 -9.45 20.27
C ASP A 158 1.94 -9.22 18.78
N LEU A 159 2.73 -10.13 18.19
CA LEU A 159 3.06 -10.11 16.76
C LEU A 159 1.93 -10.73 15.95
N MET A 160 1.65 -10.19 14.79
CA MET A 160 0.82 -10.89 13.81
C MET A 160 1.58 -12.10 13.25
N ILE A 161 0.87 -13.07 12.68
CA ILE A 161 1.53 -14.20 11.99
C ILE A 161 2.43 -13.63 10.89
N ASN A 162 3.67 -14.13 10.82
CA ASN A 162 4.74 -13.67 9.93
C ASN A 162 5.22 -12.22 10.18
N GLU A 163 4.83 -11.59 11.27
CA GLU A 163 5.44 -10.35 11.73
C GLU A 163 6.70 -10.63 12.54
N TYR A 164 7.66 -9.72 12.46
CA TYR A 164 8.96 -9.84 13.11
C TYR A 164 9.08 -8.91 14.32
N ALA A 165 9.95 -9.26 15.25
CA ALA A 165 10.48 -8.34 16.26
C ALA A 165 11.99 -8.22 16.10
N VAL A 166 12.47 -7.01 15.91
CA VAL A 166 13.89 -6.64 15.97
C VAL A 166 14.20 -6.33 17.43
N ILE A 167 15.03 -7.14 18.06
CA ILE A 167 15.33 -7.07 19.49
C ILE A 167 16.69 -6.41 19.69
N ASN A 168 16.68 -5.26 20.31
CA ASN A 168 17.89 -4.49 20.61
C ASN A 168 18.16 -4.43 22.13
N ASP A 169 19.42 -4.30 22.50
CA ASP A 169 19.81 -3.97 23.87
C ASP A 169 19.47 -2.49 24.15
N SER A 170 18.73 -2.23 25.21
CA SER A 170 18.30 -0.88 25.58
C SER A 170 19.46 0.01 26.06
N ASN A 171 20.62 -0.59 26.44
CA ASN A 171 21.77 0.17 26.98
C ASN A 171 22.62 0.77 25.87
N ASP A 172 22.86 0.07 24.78
CA ASP A 172 23.75 0.50 23.70
C ASP A 172 23.12 0.46 22.30
N GLY A 173 21.90 -0.10 22.17
CA GLY A 173 21.17 -0.25 20.93
C GLY A 173 21.71 -1.36 20.01
N GLU A 174 22.57 -2.26 20.53
CA GLU A 174 23.09 -3.38 19.75
C GLU A 174 21.97 -4.35 19.38
N LEU A 175 21.96 -4.81 18.12
CA LEU A 175 21.02 -5.81 17.64
C LEU A 175 21.31 -7.16 18.28
N LEU A 176 20.41 -7.61 19.13
CA LEU A 176 20.53 -8.88 19.85
C LEU A 176 19.97 -10.05 19.05
N ASP A 177 18.78 -9.89 18.47
CA ASP A 177 18.15 -10.94 17.66
C ASP A 177 17.05 -10.36 16.74
N ILE A 178 16.61 -11.17 15.78
CA ILE A 178 15.38 -10.97 15.03
C ILE A 178 14.55 -12.25 15.20
N VAL A 179 13.35 -12.10 15.73
CA VAL A 179 12.42 -13.22 15.89
C VAL A 179 11.17 -13.02 15.05
N LYS A 180 10.54 -14.11 14.66
CA LYS A 180 9.28 -14.13 13.90
C LYS A 180 8.24 -14.96 14.62
N TRP A 181 6.99 -14.50 14.64
CA TRP A 181 5.86 -15.30 15.06
C TRP A 181 5.25 -16.05 13.88
N ASN A 182 5.24 -17.39 13.92
CA ASN A 182 4.69 -18.22 12.84
C ASN A 182 3.22 -18.65 13.04
N GLY A 183 2.58 -18.17 14.12
CA GLY A 183 1.25 -18.58 14.54
C GLY A 183 1.22 -19.53 15.73
N ASP A 184 2.28 -20.32 15.90
CA ASP A 184 2.42 -21.30 16.99
C ASP A 184 3.60 -21.01 17.91
N LEU A 185 4.72 -20.60 17.33
CA LEU A 185 5.99 -20.40 18.05
C LEU A 185 6.68 -19.12 17.62
N THR A 186 7.44 -18.53 18.54
CA THR A 186 8.42 -17.49 18.25
C THR A 186 9.73 -18.16 17.76
N ILE A 187 10.17 -17.81 16.57
CA ILE A 187 11.33 -18.40 15.89
C ILE A 187 12.41 -17.34 15.73
N SER A 188 13.64 -17.61 16.20
CA SER A 188 14.81 -16.78 15.92
C SER A 188 15.29 -16.95 14.47
N LEU A 189 15.74 -15.87 13.84
CA LEU A 189 16.39 -15.89 12.53
C LEU A 189 17.91 -16.14 12.62
N LYS A 190 18.46 -16.41 13.81
CA LYS A 190 19.84 -16.89 13.96
C LYS A 190 19.98 -18.35 13.58
N ASP A 191 21.07 -18.66 12.89
CA ASP A 191 21.45 -20.05 12.66
C ASP A 191 22.02 -20.73 13.93
N SER A 192 22.30 -22.01 13.85
CA SER A 192 22.88 -22.80 14.96
C SER A 192 24.24 -22.30 15.45
N LYS A 193 24.90 -21.41 14.72
CA LYS A 193 26.18 -20.77 15.08
C LYS A 193 25.99 -19.34 15.60
N GLY A 194 24.75 -18.89 15.74
CA GLY A 194 24.41 -17.54 16.19
C GLY A 194 24.56 -16.47 15.10
N LYS A 195 24.77 -16.84 13.83
CA LYS A 195 24.81 -15.90 12.71
C LYS A 195 23.38 -15.52 12.34
N LEU A 196 23.12 -14.21 12.30
CA LEU A 196 21.83 -13.67 11.94
C LEU A 196 21.62 -13.68 10.43
N GLY A 197 20.49 -14.20 10.01
CA GLY A 197 20.03 -14.21 8.63
C GLY A 197 20.71 -15.23 7.72
N GLN A 198 20.03 -15.52 6.62
CA GLN A 198 20.49 -16.47 5.61
C GLN A 198 21.20 -15.74 4.48
N GLU A 199 22.36 -16.26 4.05
CA GLU A 199 22.99 -15.85 2.80
C GLU A 199 22.27 -16.48 1.62
N ILE A 200 22.09 -15.68 0.57
CA ILE A 200 21.57 -16.15 -0.71
C ILE A 200 22.74 -16.65 -1.52
N THR A 201 22.67 -17.89 -1.99
CA THR A 201 23.70 -18.48 -2.84
C THR A 201 23.09 -18.94 -4.16
N SER A 202 23.64 -18.45 -5.25
CA SER A 202 23.22 -18.75 -6.61
C SER A 202 24.44 -19.02 -7.47
N GLU A 203 24.34 -19.98 -8.39
CA GLU A 203 25.40 -20.22 -9.36
C GLU A 203 25.63 -19.02 -10.26
N HIS A 204 24.54 -18.29 -10.61
CA HIS A 204 24.59 -17.15 -11.50
C HIS A 204 25.00 -15.85 -10.80
N PHE A 205 24.44 -15.56 -9.61
CA PHE A 205 24.66 -14.28 -8.91
C PHE A 205 25.75 -14.37 -7.83
N GLY A 206 26.29 -15.55 -7.55
CA GLY A 206 27.21 -15.77 -6.44
C GLY A 206 26.53 -15.68 -5.08
N THR A 207 27.29 -15.32 -4.06
CA THR A 207 26.78 -15.21 -2.68
C THR A 207 26.45 -13.76 -2.37
N ILE A 208 25.23 -13.51 -1.91
CA ILE A 208 24.74 -12.20 -1.48
C ILE A 208 24.36 -12.31 -0.01
N SER A 209 24.99 -11.47 0.82
CA SER A 209 24.68 -11.37 2.24
C SER A 209 23.79 -10.15 2.49
N PRO A 210 22.80 -10.26 3.39
CA PRO A 210 22.00 -9.11 3.83
C PRO A 210 22.92 -8.07 4.51
N LYS A 211 22.62 -6.78 4.33
CA LYS A 211 23.42 -5.67 4.88
C LYS A 211 22.89 -5.15 6.20
N ASP A 212 21.63 -5.43 6.50
CA ASP A 212 20.92 -4.98 7.69
C ASP A 212 19.80 -5.96 8.07
N GLU A 213 19.20 -5.71 9.21
CA GLU A 213 18.09 -6.49 9.79
C GLU A 213 16.85 -6.53 8.87
N TYR A 214 16.55 -5.45 8.17
CA TYR A 214 15.40 -5.36 7.26
C TYR A 214 15.59 -6.26 6.04
N GLN A 215 16.82 -6.33 5.53
CA GLN A 215 17.17 -7.24 4.44
C GLN A 215 17.15 -8.70 4.87
N VAL A 216 17.52 -9.00 6.13
CA VAL A 216 17.37 -10.35 6.71
C VAL A 216 15.92 -10.78 6.71
N MET A 217 15.02 -9.94 7.23
CA MET A 217 13.58 -10.22 7.27
C MET A 217 12.98 -10.35 5.86
N ALA A 218 13.43 -9.52 4.91
CA ALA A 218 12.95 -9.59 3.52
C ALA A 218 13.31 -10.92 2.85
N ILE A 219 14.52 -11.39 3.04
CA ILE A 219 14.98 -12.69 2.51
C ILE A 219 14.16 -13.81 3.14
N ASP A 220 14.01 -13.83 4.47
CA ASP A 220 13.21 -14.83 5.17
C ASP A 220 11.76 -14.84 4.67
N SER A 221 11.16 -13.66 4.49
CA SER A 221 9.79 -13.54 3.98
C SER A 221 9.63 -14.10 2.57
N ILE A 222 10.55 -13.81 1.65
CA ILE A 222 10.50 -14.33 0.27
C ILE A 222 10.65 -15.86 0.26
N LEU A 223 11.54 -16.38 1.09
CA LEU A 223 11.79 -17.83 1.15
C LEU A 223 10.62 -18.60 1.75
N ASN A 224 9.99 -18.07 2.80
CA ASN A 224 9.08 -18.84 3.64
C ASN A 224 7.59 -18.53 3.44
N ASN A 225 7.21 -17.36 2.93
CA ASN A 225 5.81 -17.01 2.70
C ASN A 225 5.37 -17.28 1.26
N GLN A 226 4.08 -17.48 1.06
CA GLN A 226 3.49 -17.60 -0.28
C GLN A 226 3.37 -16.22 -0.94
N VAL A 227 2.98 -15.21 -0.18
CA VAL A 227 2.85 -13.83 -0.64
C VAL A 227 3.79 -12.94 0.16
N THR A 228 4.67 -12.21 -0.53
CA THR A 228 5.57 -11.23 0.11
C THR A 228 5.38 -9.85 -0.51
N VAL A 229 5.08 -8.87 0.32
CA VAL A 229 5.11 -7.45 -0.04
C VAL A 229 6.41 -6.82 0.48
N LEU A 230 7.23 -6.32 -0.43
CA LEU A 230 8.51 -5.70 -0.12
C LEU A 230 8.47 -4.22 -0.44
N ARG A 231 8.45 -3.38 0.60
CA ARG A 231 8.34 -1.93 0.47
C ARG A 231 9.66 -1.23 0.79
N GLY A 232 9.76 0.00 0.37
CA GLY A 232 10.87 0.90 0.70
C GLY A 232 11.25 1.81 -0.45
N SER A 233 11.96 2.87 -0.11
CA SER A 233 12.41 3.88 -1.07
C SER A 233 13.31 3.31 -2.16
N ALA A 234 13.43 4.04 -3.26
CA ALA A 234 14.33 3.66 -4.34
C ALA A 234 15.78 3.57 -3.82
N GLY A 235 16.45 2.44 -4.11
CA GLY A 235 17.83 2.18 -3.64
C GLY A 235 17.95 1.49 -2.29
N SER A 236 16.87 1.04 -1.67
CA SER A 236 16.90 0.20 -0.47
C SER A 236 17.33 -1.24 -0.73
N GLY A 237 17.37 -1.66 -1.99
CA GLY A 237 17.83 -3.01 -2.38
C GLY A 237 16.72 -3.98 -2.76
N LYS A 238 15.44 -3.55 -2.76
CA LYS A 238 14.28 -4.41 -3.09
C LYS A 238 14.53 -5.36 -4.26
N SER A 239 14.77 -4.79 -5.42
CA SER A 239 14.91 -5.57 -6.66
C SER A 239 16.13 -6.49 -6.68
N LEU A 240 17.22 -6.15 -5.99
CA LEU A 240 18.39 -7.03 -5.87
C LEU A 240 18.07 -8.21 -4.98
N LEU A 241 17.49 -7.97 -3.81
CA LEU A 241 17.12 -9.03 -2.87
C LEU A 241 16.07 -9.96 -3.48
N THR A 242 15.01 -9.39 -4.08
CA THR A 242 13.97 -10.19 -4.73
C THR A 242 14.53 -11.06 -5.84
N LEU A 243 15.32 -10.47 -6.75
CA LEU A 243 15.90 -11.21 -7.86
C LEU A 243 16.80 -12.35 -7.38
N SER A 244 17.73 -12.04 -6.47
CA SER A 244 18.72 -13.03 -6.02
C SER A 244 18.07 -14.16 -5.24
N THR A 245 17.11 -13.84 -4.35
CA THR A 245 16.39 -14.84 -3.56
C THR A 245 15.49 -15.70 -4.44
N ALA A 246 14.75 -15.08 -5.37
CA ALA A 246 13.93 -15.82 -6.32
C ALA A 246 14.78 -16.71 -7.24
N TRP A 247 15.93 -16.22 -7.69
CA TRP A 247 16.82 -17.00 -8.55
C TRP A 247 17.45 -18.18 -7.82
N GLN A 248 17.82 -18.04 -6.55
CA GLN A 248 18.22 -19.18 -5.73
C GLN A 248 17.15 -20.29 -5.73
N LEU A 249 15.86 -19.93 -5.59
CA LEU A 249 14.77 -20.91 -5.64
C LEU A 249 14.59 -21.52 -7.03
N VAL A 250 14.86 -20.76 -8.12
CA VAL A 250 14.88 -21.30 -9.48
C VAL A 250 15.94 -22.38 -9.62
N GLU A 251 17.15 -22.13 -9.12
CA GLU A 251 18.27 -23.06 -9.22
C GLU A 251 18.15 -24.27 -8.27
N SER A 252 17.75 -24.02 -7.01
CA SER A 252 17.75 -25.06 -5.97
C SER A 252 16.48 -25.90 -5.91
N GLU A 253 15.32 -25.31 -6.26
CA GLU A 253 14.02 -25.95 -6.08
C GLU A 253 13.23 -26.12 -7.38
N GLY A 254 13.77 -25.65 -8.50
CA GLY A 254 13.14 -25.78 -9.82
C GLY A 254 11.92 -24.89 -10.04
N TYR A 255 11.87 -23.72 -9.37
CA TYR A 255 10.86 -22.71 -9.67
C TYR A 255 11.11 -22.09 -11.05
N LYS A 256 10.05 -21.59 -11.66
CA LYS A 256 10.12 -20.67 -12.80
C LYS A 256 9.91 -19.25 -12.29
N LEU A 257 10.77 -18.30 -12.66
CA LEU A 257 10.58 -16.89 -12.35
C LEU A 257 9.81 -16.19 -13.48
N VAL A 258 8.70 -15.54 -13.12
CA VAL A 258 7.89 -14.73 -14.03
C VAL A 258 7.85 -13.31 -13.52
N ILE A 259 8.43 -12.39 -14.28
CA ILE A 259 8.52 -10.98 -13.93
C ILE A 259 7.42 -10.21 -14.65
N PHE A 260 6.58 -9.53 -13.89
CA PHE A 260 5.56 -8.63 -14.40
C PHE A 260 5.99 -7.17 -14.20
N CYS A 261 5.96 -6.39 -15.25
CA CYS A 261 6.27 -4.97 -15.21
C CYS A 261 5.27 -4.14 -16.02
N ASN A 262 5.16 -2.86 -15.69
CA ASN A 262 4.46 -1.91 -16.54
C ASN A 262 5.48 -1.25 -17.47
N PRO A 263 5.30 -1.26 -18.82
CA PRO A 263 6.09 -0.40 -19.70
C PRO A 263 5.77 1.06 -19.33
N GLN A 264 6.74 1.78 -18.78
CA GLN A 264 6.53 3.07 -18.13
C GLN A 264 5.87 4.10 -19.06
N GLU A 265 4.72 4.63 -18.61
CA GLU A 265 4.28 5.98 -18.93
C GLU A 265 4.69 6.88 -17.78
N VAL A 266 5.73 7.69 -17.96
CA VAL A 266 6.16 8.65 -16.92
C VAL A 266 5.10 9.72 -16.77
N LYS A 267 4.63 9.96 -15.54
CA LYS A 267 3.69 11.05 -15.18
C LYS A 267 4.18 12.37 -15.78
N ASN A 268 3.35 13.03 -16.59
CA ASN A 268 3.66 14.28 -17.29
C ASN A 268 4.66 14.20 -18.48
N SER A 269 5.03 13.04 -18.96
CA SER A 269 5.66 12.94 -20.27
C SER A 269 4.59 12.88 -21.37
N ALA A 270 4.81 13.57 -22.49
CA ALA A 270 3.99 13.36 -23.69
C ALA A 270 3.97 11.87 -24.00
N SER A 271 2.77 11.31 -24.22
CA SER A 271 2.60 9.89 -24.55
C SER A 271 3.65 9.51 -25.60
N MET A 272 4.55 8.60 -25.24
CA MET A 272 5.58 8.16 -26.18
C MET A 272 4.86 7.47 -27.32
N GLY A 273 4.88 8.11 -28.48
CA GLY A 273 4.27 7.61 -29.70
C GLY A 273 4.77 6.20 -30.03
N PHE A 274 4.08 5.55 -30.95
CA PHE A 274 4.31 4.19 -31.42
C PHE A 274 5.81 3.83 -31.56
N TYR A 275 6.35 3.11 -30.58
CA TYR A 275 7.70 2.57 -30.63
C TYR A 275 7.74 1.36 -31.56
N LYS A 276 8.61 1.40 -32.56
CA LYS A 276 8.97 0.23 -33.37
C LYS A 276 9.92 -0.63 -32.53
N GLY A 277 9.48 -1.81 -32.13
CA GLY A 277 10.30 -2.81 -31.41
C GLY A 277 9.47 -4.03 -31.04
N THR A 278 10.14 -5.14 -30.77
CA THR A 278 9.49 -6.35 -30.29
C THR A 278 8.90 -6.12 -28.89
N LYS A 279 7.91 -6.95 -28.48
CA LYS A 279 7.35 -6.91 -27.11
C LYS A 279 8.44 -7.09 -26.06
N LEU A 280 9.41 -7.97 -26.32
CA LEU A 280 10.55 -8.24 -25.46
C LEU A 280 11.42 -6.99 -25.27
N GLU A 281 11.84 -6.31 -26.33
CA GLU A 281 12.67 -5.10 -26.26
C GLU A 281 12.02 -4.00 -25.42
N LYS A 282 10.69 -3.83 -25.48
CA LYS A 282 9.96 -2.85 -24.66
C LYS A 282 9.99 -3.20 -23.16
N ILE A 283 9.80 -4.48 -22.86
CA ILE A 283 9.87 -4.97 -21.47
C ILE A 283 11.30 -4.82 -20.95
N LEU A 284 12.30 -5.20 -21.76
CA LEU A 284 13.71 -5.09 -21.43
C LEU A 284 14.12 -3.63 -21.16
N GLN A 285 13.60 -2.67 -21.89
CA GLN A 285 13.85 -1.25 -21.63
C GLN A 285 13.27 -0.77 -20.30
N SER A 286 12.06 -1.22 -19.93
CA SER A 286 11.41 -0.81 -18.68
C SER A 286 12.07 -1.41 -17.42
N ILE A 287 12.71 -2.56 -17.56
CA ILE A 287 13.45 -3.22 -16.46
C ILE A 287 14.97 -3.18 -16.65
N GLY A 288 15.48 -2.26 -17.47
CA GLY A 288 16.87 -2.26 -17.96
C GLY A 288 17.96 -2.31 -16.90
N THR A 289 17.80 -1.61 -15.76
CA THR A 289 18.74 -1.72 -14.62
C THR A 289 18.68 -3.08 -13.93
N LEU A 290 17.55 -3.75 -13.95
CA LEU A 290 17.41 -5.10 -13.40
C LEU A 290 18.08 -6.12 -14.32
N ILE A 291 17.89 -5.95 -15.63
CA ILE A 291 18.45 -6.83 -16.66
C ILE A 291 19.97 -6.82 -16.65
N SER A 292 20.57 -5.64 -16.44
CA SER A 292 22.04 -5.56 -16.33
C SER A 292 22.62 -6.44 -15.21
N LYS A 293 21.78 -6.89 -14.27
CA LYS A 293 22.17 -7.83 -13.22
C LYS A 293 22.11 -9.31 -13.66
N PHE A 294 21.25 -9.65 -14.62
CA PHE A 294 21.24 -10.97 -15.24
C PHE A 294 22.45 -11.22 -16.15
N GLY A 295 23.08 -10.16 -16.64
CA GLY A 295 24.16 -10.23 -17.61
C GLY A 295 23.81 -9.53 -18.92
N ASP A 296 24.14 -10.14 -20.05
CA ASP A 296 23.81 -9.64 -21.36
C ASP A 296 22.43 -10.17 -21.84
N GLU A 297 21.97 -9.64 -22.96
CA GLU A 297 20.69 -10.02 -23.59
C GLU A 297 20.68 -11.51 -23.96
N PHE A 298 21.81 -12.06 -24.39
CA PHE A 298 21.94 -13.47 -24.74
C PHE A 298 21.67 -14.40 -23.53
N THR A 299 22.20 -14.06 -22.37
CA THR A 299 21.96 -14.81 -21.13
C THR A 299 20.48 -14.83 -20.75
N ILE A 300 19.78 -13.71 -20.94
CA ILE A 300 18.34 -13.59 -20.68
C ILE A 300 17.56 -14.47 -21.65
N GLU A 301 17.85 -14.38 -22.95
CA GLU A 301 17.22 -15.23 -23.97
C GLU A 301 17.42 -16.72 -23.67
N GLN A 302 18.62 -17.12 -23.23
CA GLN A 302 18.90 -18.49 -22.84
C GLN A 302 18.00 -18.92 -21.64
N PHE A 303 17.84 -18.11 -20.59
CA PHE A 303 16.98 -18.46 -19.46
C PHE A 303 15.50 -18.53 -19.86
N ILE A 304 15.08 -17.72 -20.82
CA ILE A 304 13.72 -17.79 -21.37
C ILE A 304 13.54 -19.10 -22.17
N GLU A 305 14.49 -19.47 -23.03
CA GLU A 305 14.46 -20.72 -23.79
C GLU A 305 14.50 -21.96 -22.89
N GLU A 306 15.26 -21.91 -21.81
CA GLU A 306 15.30 -22.96 -20.77
C GLU A 306 14.01 -23.05 -19.93
N GLY A 307 13.09 -22.08 -20.09
CA GLY A 307 11.85 -22.01 -19.34
C GLY A 307 12.01 -21.57 -17.87
N LYS A 308 13.19 -21.09 -17.48
CA LYS A 308 13.50 -20.62 -16.12
C LYS A 308 13.01 -19.19 -15.87
N LEU A 309 12.95 -18.36 -16.91
CA LEU A 309 12.55 -16.97 -16.87
C LEU A 309 11.41 -16.69 -17.85
N GLU A 310 10.47 -15.86 -17.44
CA GLU A 310 9.44 -15.30 -18.32
C GLU A 310 9.25 -13.82 -18.01
N LEU A 311 9.10 -12.99 -19.03
CA LEU A 311 8.87 -11.56 -18.91
C LEU A 311 7.49 -11.21 -19.44
N GLN A 312 6.67 -10.55 -18.61
CA GLN A 312 5.29 -10.21 -18.90
C GLN A 312 4.97 -8.75 -18.55
N THR A 313 3.89 -8.23 -19.14
CA THR A 313 3.34 -6.93 -18.75
C THR A 313 2.16 -7.10 -17.78
N PHE A 314 1.86 -6.10 -16.96
CA PHE A 314 0.68 -6.11 -16.08
C PHE A 314 -0.64 -6.36 -16.82
N ALA A 315 -0.74 -5.97 -18.09
CA ALA A 315 -1.92 -6.25 -18.91
C ALA A 315 -2.21 -7.76 -19.05
N ASN A 316 -1.17 -8.58 -18.97
CA ASN A 316 -1.29 -10.05 -19.08
C ASN A 316 -1.66 -10.73 -17.76
N LEU A 317 -1.61 -10.04 -16.61
CA LEU A 317 -2.03 -10.60 -15.31
C LEU A 317 -3.46 -11.17 -15.34
N ARG A 318 -4.35 -10.55 -16.12
CA ARG A 318 -5.74 -11.01 -16.27
C ARG A 318 -5.88 -12.42 -16.88
N GLY A 319 -4.90 -12.87 -17.63
CA GLY A 319 -4.93 -14.16 -18.34
C GLY A 319 -3.87 -15.15 -17.88
N TYR A 320 -3.05 -14.78 -16.90
CA TYR A 320 -1.95 -15.63 -16.44
C TYR A 320 -2.41 -16.54 -15.30
N GLU A 321 -2.28 -17.83 -15.49
CA GLU A 321 -2.61 -18.86 -14.50
C GLU A 321 -1.36 -19.71 -14.26
N THR A 322 -1.03 -19.94 -12.98
CA THR A 322 0.14 -20.75 -12.60
C THR A 322 -0.18 -22.23 -12.49
N GLY A 323 -1.46 -22.59 -12.27
CA GLY A 323 -1.86 -23.97 -12.02
C GLY A 323 -1.12 -24.56 -10.83
N ASP A 324 -0.75 -25.84 -10.92
CA ASP A 324 0.00 -26.55 -9.88
C ASP A 324 1.53 -26.44 -10.02
N ASN A 325 2.02 -25.59 -10.94
CA ASN A 325 3.44 -25.43 -11.19
C ASN A 325 4.13 -24.63 -10.09
N LYS A 326 5.39 -24.92 -9.86
CA LYS A 326 6.27 -24.10 -9.03
C LYS A 326 6.65 -22.82 -9.79
N VAL A 327 5.98 -21.72 -9.46
CA VAL A 327 6.17 -20.43 -10.13
C VAL A 327 6.39 -19.35 -9.08
N ILE A 328 7.37 -18.49 -9.32
CA ILE A 328 7.52 -17.24 -8.61
C ILE A 328 7.01 -16.15 -9.54
N THR A 329 5.91 -15.51 -9.17
CA THR A 329 5.42 -14.32 -9.85
C THR A 329 5.92 -13.08 -9.12
N TRP A 330 6.69 -12.26 -9.80
CA TRP A 330 7.21 -11.02 -9.25
C TRP A 330 6.65 -9.82 -9.99
N CYS A 331 5.89 -8.98 -9.29
CA CYS A 331 5.36 -7.73 -9.79
C CYS A 331 6.27 -6.58 -9.35
N ILE A 332 6.98 -5.97 -10.30
CA ILE A 332 7.90 -4.85 -10.06
C ILE A 332 7.10 -3.55 -10.06
N GLU A 333 7.43 -2.61 -9.14
CA GLU A 333 6.75 -1.30 -9.00
C GLU A 333 5.23 -1.46 -8.81
N SER A 334 4.87 -2.37 -7.92
CA SER A 334 3.48 -2.80 -7.69
C SER A 334 2.58 -1.71 -7.12
N GLN A 335 3.12 -0.57 -6.67
CA GLN A 335 2.32 0.60 -6.32
C GLN A 335 1.48 1.12 -7.51
N ASN A 336 1.83 0.72 -8.73
CA ASN A 336 1.11 1.05 -9.97
C ASN A 336 0.09 -0.03 -10.39
N LEU A 337 -0.30 -0.92 -9.46
CA LEU A 337 -1.39 -1.86 -9.62
C LEU A 337 -2.64 -1.38 -8.87
N ASN A 338 -3.78 -1.37 -9.53
CA ASN A 338 -5.05 -1.10 -8.86
C ASN A 338 -5.60 -2.35 -8.14
N VAL A 339 -6.57 -2.14 -7.26
CA VAL A 339 -7.18 -3.20 -6.44
C VAL A 339 -7.80 -4.31 -7.30
N GLU A 340 -8.52 -3.95 -8.38
CA GLU A 340 -9.16 -4.94 -9.26
C GLU A 340 -8.13 -5.86 -9.92
N LEU A 341 -7.07 -5.29 -10.49
CA LEU A 341 -6.03 -6.07 -11.18
C LEU A 341 -5.25 -6.96 -10.20
N THR A 342 -4.93 -6.42 -9.01
CA THR A 342 -4.28 -7.19 -7.94
C THR A 342 -5.14 -8.36 -7.50
N ARG A 343 -6.45 -8.15 -7.27
CA ARG A 343 -7.39 -9.23 -6.93
C ARG A 343 -7.46 -10.30 -8.02
N LEU A 344 -7.60 -9.88 -9.29
CA LEU A 344 -7.66 -10.81 -10.42
C LEU A 344 -6.37 -11.62 -10.59
N ALA A 345 -5.21 -11.00 -10.35
CA ALA A 345 -3.93 -11.69 -10.35
C ALA A 345 -3.88 -12.74 -9.24
N GLY A 346 -4.17 -12.36 -7.99
CA GLY A 346 -4.13 -13.28 -6.85
C GLY A 346 -5.06 -14.49 -6.99
N GLN A 347 -6.26 -14.32 -7.56
CA GLN A 347 -7.22 -15.42 -7.78
C GLN A 347 -6.76 -16.50 -8.76
N ARG A 348 -5.65 -16.29 -9.48
CA ARG A 348 -5.13 -17.20 -10.52
C ARG A 348 -3.83 -17.89 -10.11
N LEU A 349 -3.37 -17.61 -8.90
CA LEU A 349 -2.17 -18.21 -8.36
C LEU A 349 -2.50 -19.54 -7.70
N GLY A 350 -1.76 -20.58 -8.07
CA GLY A 350 -1.89 -21.90 -7.45
C GLY A 350 -1.15 -21.99 -6.11
N GLU A 351 -1.36 -23.09 -5.39
CA GLU A 351 -0.77 -23.31 -4.06
C GLU A 351 0.77 -23.38 -4.07
N ASN A 352 1.37 -23.84 -5.17
CA ASN A 352 2.82 -23.93 -5.34
C ASN A 352 3.45 -22.63 -5.87
N THR A 353 2.69 -21.52 -5.87
CA THR A 353 3.16 -20.23 -6.38
C THR A 353 3.62 -19.34 -5.24
N LYS A 354 4.76 -18.69 -5.42
CA LYS A 354 5.17 -17.54 -4.61
C LYS A 354 4.82 -16.25 -5.36
N TRP A 355 4.23 -15.29 -4.67
CA TRP A 355 3.87 -14.00 -5.23
C TRP A 355 4.61 -12.88 -4.52
N ILE A 356 5.48 -12.20 -5.22
CA ILE A 356 6.28 -11.10 -4.69
C ILE A 356 5.81 -9.80 -5.34
N LEU A 357 5.48 -8.83 -4.51
CA LEU A 357 5.13 -7.48 -4.92
C LEU A 357 6.16 -6.52 -4.32
N ASP A 358 6.94 -5.84 -5.14
CA ASP A 358 7.82 -4.81 -4.64
C ASP A 358 7.34 -3.41 -5.06
N GLY A 359 7.62 -2.41 -4.22
CA GLY A 359 7.22 -1.04 -4.51
C GLY A 359 7.40 -0.08 -3.34
N ASP A 360 6.77 1.08 -3.47
CA ASP A 360 6.69 2.10 -2.43
C ASP A 360 5.26 2.65 -2.38
N PHE A 361 4.73 2.86 -1.17
CA PHE A 361 3.37 3.39 -1.03
C PHE A 361 3.27 4.90 -1.25
N HIS A 362 4.38 5.61 -1.24
CA HIS A 362 4.42 7.07 -1.19
C HIS A 362 5.11 7.70 -2.39
N THR A 363 6.01 6.98 -3.04
CA THR A 363 6.83 7.52 -4.12
C THR A 363 6.67 6.70 -5.41
N GLN A 364 7.06 7.28 -6.53
CA GLN A 364 7.04 6.62 -7.84
C GLN A 364 5.66 6.10 -8.27
N ILE A 365 4.61 6.83 -7.89
CA ILE A 365 3.24 6.55 -8.31
C ILE A 365 3.01 7.19 -9.68
N ASP A 366 2.77 6.37 -10.70
CA ASP A 366 2.66 6.83 -12.10
C ASP A 366 1.37 7.61 -12.40
N ALA A 367 0.31 7.39 -11.63
CA ALA A 367 -0.96 8.06 -11.81
C ALA A 367 -1.67 8.30 -10.45
N GLU A 368 -2.40 9.43 -10.34
CA GLU A 368 -3.14 9.78 -9.13
C GLU A 368 -4.14 8.70 -8.68
N ILE A 369 -4.67 7.93 -9.61
CA ILE A 369 -5.58 6.81 -9.31
C ILE A 369 -4.95 5.80 -8.35
N TYR A 370 -3.65 5.55 -8.45
CA TYR A 370 -2.96 4.59 -7.58
C TYR A 370 -2.66 5.13 -6.18
N GLU A 371 -2.85 6.42 -5.94
CA GLU A 371 -2.78 6.99 -4.59
C GLU A 371 -3.95 6.52 -3.72
N THR A 372 -5.12 6.33 -4.34
CA THR A 372 -6.37 5.93 -3.66
C THR A 372 -6.77 4.48 -3.96
N ASP A 373 -6.61 4.02 -5.20
CA ASP A 373 -6.93 2.65 -5.65
C ASP A 373 -5.63 1.82 -5.76
N ASN A 374 -4.93 1.64 -4.63
CA ASN A 374 -3.66 0.93 -4.58
C ASN A 374 -3.86 -0.53 -4.19
N GLY A 375 -3.59 -1.43 -5.15
CA GLY A 375 -3.77 -2.86 -4.97
C GLY A 375 -2.84 -3.46 -3.93
N MET A 376 -1.60 -2.96 -3.81
CA MET A 376 -0.62 -3.44 -2.84
C MET A 376 -1.01 -3.08 -1.40
N LYS A 377 -1.52 -1.85 -1.17
CA LYS A 377 -2.09 -1.45 0.13
C LYS A 377 -3.28 -2.32 0.51
N ARG A 378 -4.21 -2.51 -0.43
CA ARG A 378 -5.40 -3.34 -0.17
C ARG A 378 -5.05 -4.80 0.08
N LEU A 379 -4.06 -5.33 -0.60
CA LEU A 379 -3.55 -6.68 -0.36
C LEU A 379 -3.02 -6.82 1.07
N SER A 380 -2.21 -5.86 1.52
CA SER A 380 -1.72 -5.80 2.90
C SER A 380 -2.87 -5.78 3.92
N GLU A 381 -3.89 -4.95 3.73
CA GLU A 381 -5.05 -4.90 4.63
C GLU A 381 -5.80 -6.23 4.74
N VAL A 382 -5.92 -6.97 3.62
CA VAL A 382 -6.69 -8.21 3.57
C VAL A 382 -5.91 -9.41 4.08
N LEU A 383 -4.60 -9.49 3.79
CA LEU A 383 -3.81 -10.69 4.06
C LEU A 383 -2.94 -10.61 5.31
N ARG A 384 -2.70 -9.40 5.87
CA ARG A 384 -1.86 -9.29 7.09
C ARG A 384 -2.43 -10.15 8.22
N GLY A 385 -1.54 -10.81 8.93
CA GLY A 385 -1.88 -11.72 10.02
C GLY A 385 -2.36 -13.10 9.57
N THR A 386 -2.35 -13.40 8.25
CA THR A 386 -2.54 -14.77 7.76
C THR A 386 -1.19 -15.50 7.64
N ASP A 387 -1.23 -16.81 7.62
CA ASP A 387 -0.05 -17.67 7.45
C ASP A 387 0.58 -17.61 6.05
N LEU A 388 -0.15 -17.07 5.08
CA LEU A 388 0.29 -16.94 3.69
C LEU A 388 1.16 -15.71 3.43
N TYR A 389 1.06 -14.69 4.28
CA TYR A 389 1.49 -13.34 3.97
C TYR A 389 2.64 -12.85 4.85
N GLY A 390 3.63 -12.21 4.23
CA GLY A 390 4.65 -11.40 4.89
C GLY A 390 4.81 -10.06 4.21
N GLU A 391 5.09 -9.02 5.01
CA GLU A 391 5.33 -7.67 4.54
C GLU A 391 6.58 -7.11 5.24
N ILE A 392 7.46 -6.48 4.49
CA ILE A 392 8.66 -5.83 5.04
C ILE A 392 8.87 -4.48 4.40
N GLU A 393 9.05 -3.46 5.24
CA GLU A 393 9.49 -2.15 4.84
C GLU A 393 11.01 -2.01 5.06
N LEU A 394 11.77 -1.92 3.95
CA LEU A 394 13.21 -1.66 4.00
C LEU A 394 13.46 -0.19 4.38
N GLN A 395 14.09 0.04 5.54
CA GLN A 395 14.30 1.38 6.09
C GLN A 395 15.58 2.05 5.56
N ASN A 396 16.58 1.25 5.16
CA ASN A 396 17.89 1.77 4.79
C ASN A 396 18.06 1.94 3.29
N VAL A 397 18.60 3.09 2.88
CA VAL A 397 18.88 3.42 1.47
C VAL A 397 20.38 3.34 1.22
N TYR A 398 20.79 2.49 0.27
CA TYR A 398 22.20 2.23 -0.10
C TYR A 398 22.64 2.98 -1.37
N ARG A 399 22.17 4.22 -1.52
CA ARG A 399 22.51 5.10 -2.64
C ARG A 399 23.65 6.07 -2.30
N SER A 400 24.13 6.74 -3.33
CA SER A 400 25.10 7.83 -3.18
C SER A 400 24.53 8.95 -2.29
N ARG A 401 25.45 9.73 -1.67
CA ARG A 401 25.04 10.89 -0.87
C ARG A 401 24.16 11.87 -1.63
N LEU A 402 24.44 12.08 -2.93
CA LEU A 402 23.62 12.95 -3.78
C LEU A 402 22.19 12.42 -3.91
N ALA A 403 22.01 11.12 -4.18
CA ALA A 403 20.68 10.53 -4.31
C ALA A 403 19.86 10.68 -3.02
N LYS A 404 20.47 10.44 -1.85
CA LYS A 404 19.82 10.65 -0.54
C LYS A 404 19.39 12.11 -0.30
N MET A 405 20.18 13.08 -0.78
CA MET A 405 19.82 14.49 -0.64
C MET A 405 18.65 14.89 -1.55
N LEU A 406 18.53 14.26 -2.72
CA LEU A 406 17.45 14.52 -3.67
C LEU A 406 16.12 13.82 -3.29
N ASP A 407 16.16 12.76 -2.50
CA ASP A 407 14.95 12.11 -1.96
C ASP A 407 14.15 13.05 -1.01
N ALA A 408 14.77 14.15 -0.55
CA ALA A 408 14.12 15.16 0.31
C ALA A 408 13.46 16.31 -0.47
N MET A 409 13.49 16.31 -1.79
CA MET A 409 12.83 17.31 -2.64
C MET A 409 11.36 16.93 -2.91
#